data_b8f587a41ba61959a4ee11d1505637d5
#
_entry.id   b8f587a41ba61959a4ee11d1505637d5
#
_cell.length_a   1.000
_cell.length_b   1.000
_cell.length_c   1.000
_cell.angle_alpha   90.00
_cell.angle_beta   90.00
_cell.angle_gamma   90.00
#
_symmetry.space_group_name_H-M   'P 1'
#
loop_
_entity.id
_entity.type
_entity.pdbx_description
1 polymer ?
#
loop_
_entity_poly.entity_id
_entity_poly.type
_entity_poly.pdbx_seq_one_letter_code
_entity_poly.pdbx_strand_id
1 'polypeptide(L)'
;MDTRTARRSARLPTIGTCLLVLYCGTGCGAGALVAMTLAGSVAAVSGEPQRLYGTQGQDFDEQRVSLIRSGVHTPADVVNIMGNPQTKVFTNLGEEWSYRYYVPNTMVRSGMEKILTVRFREGKVDDVRYTLTAL
;
A
#
# COMPACT_ATOMS: atom_id res chain seq x y z
N MET A 1 -45.04 16.45 26.69
CA MET A 1 -45.86 15.24 26.53
C MET A 1 -45.22 14.38 25.51
N ASP A 2 -44.91 13.16 25.91
CA ASP A 2 -44.35 12.02 25.20
C ASP A 2 -42.88 12.04 24.71
N THR A 3 -42.07 11.64 25.65
CA THR A 3 -40.74 11.12 25.51
C THR A 3 -40.80 9.64 25.08
N ARG A 4 -40.43 9.29 23.84
CA ARG A 4 -40.20 7.90 23.45
C ARG A 4 -38.71 7.61 23.35
N THR A 5 -38.20 7.04 24.42
CA THR A 5 -36.87 6.45 24.56
C THR A 5 -36.80 5.18 23.72
N ALA A 6 -36.09 5.18 22.60
CA ALA A 6 -35.77 3.98 21.82
C ALA A 6 -34.48 3.35 22.35
N ARG A 7 -34.61 2.32 23.17
CA ARG A 7 -33.51 1.40 23.56
C ARG A 7 -33.08 0.59 22.35
N ARG A 8 -31.89 0.84 21.83
CA ARG A 8 -31.20 -0.08 20.92
C ARG A 8 -30.42 -1.08 21.76
N SER A 9 -30.92 -2.32 21.80
CA SER A 9 -30.21 -3.47 22.35
C SER A 9 -29.02 -3.83 21.47
N ALA A 10 -27.82 -3.72 22.04
CA ALA A 10 -26.58 -4.25 21.44
C ALA A 10 -26.63 -5.78 21.50
N ARG A 11 -26.59 -6.43 20.37
CA ARG A 11 -26.36 -7.88 20.27
C ARG A 11 -24.85 -8.12 20.26
N LEU A 12 -24.38 -8.83 21.27
CA LEU A 12 -23.02 -9.38 21.36
C LEU A 12 -22.86 -10.52 20.36
N PRO A 13 -21.74 -10.59 19.61
CA PRO A 13 -21.43 -11.76 18.79
C PRO A 13 -20.92 -12.89 19.69
N THR A 14 -21.52 -14.05 19.52
CA THR A 14 -21.21 -15.31 20.16
C THR A 14 -19.79 -15.76 19.76
N ILE A 15 -18.93 -15.97 20.74
CA ILE A 15 -17.58 -16.52 20.57
C ILE A 15 -17.72 -18.00 20.21
N GLY A 16 -17.39 -18.35 18.96
CA GLY A 16 -17.31 -19.74 18.50
C GLY A 16 -16.13 -20.44 19.15
N THR A 17 -16.46 -21.39 20.04
CA THR A 17 -15.51 -22.31 20.67
C THR A 17 -14.93 -23.24 19.61
N CYS A 18 -13.66 -23.08 19.26
CA CYS A 18 -12.94 -24.00 18.40
C CYS A 18 -12.54 -25.22 19.20
N LEU A 19 -13.24 -26.34 18.93
CA LEU A 19 -13.02 -27.65 19.58
C LEU A 19 -11.74 -28.25 18.98
N LEU A 20 -10.67 -28.27 19.76
CA LEU A 20 -9.39 -28.90 19.41
C LEU A 20 -9.53 -30.41 19.63
N VAL A 21 -9.76 -31.19 18.58
CA VAL A 21 -9.77 -32.65 18.63
C VAL A 21 -8.31 -33.17 18.58
N LEU A 22 -7.77 -33.52 19.73
CA LEU A 22 -6.51 -34.26 19.84
C LEU A 22 -6.78 -35.72 19.45
N TYR A 23 -6.41 -36.11 18.26
CA TYR A 23 -6.35 -37.53 17.86
C TYR A 23 -4.99 -38.10 18.28
N CYS A 24 -5.00 -38.79 19.42
CA CYS A 24 -3.88 -39.61 19.85
C CYS A 24 -4.04 -41.00 19.22
N GLY A 25 -3.43 -41.23 18.06
CA GLY A 25 -3.36 -42.54 17.40
C GLY A 25 -2.03 -43.20 17.66
N THR A 26 -1.99 -44.09 18.67
CA THR A 26 -0.92 -45.04 18.84
C THR A 26 -0.97 -46.10 17.76
N GLY A 27 -0.09 -46.05 16.80
CA GLY A 27 0.10 -47.06 15.73
C GLY A 27 1.59 -47.29 15.50
N CYS A 28 2.10 -48.37 16.09
CA CYS A 28 3.43 -48.88 15.85
C CYS A 28 3.51 -49.42 14.41
N GLY A 29 4.35 -48.88 13.57
CA GLY A 29 4.60 -49.34 12.21
C GLY A 29 5.84 -48.70 11.63
N ALA A 30 6.81 -49.56 11.33
CA ALA A 30 8.14 -49.25 10.87
C ALA A 30 8.15 -48.44 9.54
N GLY A 31 9.02 -47.44 9.46
CA GLY A 31 9.65 -47.02 8.22
C GLY A 31 8.83 -46.10 7.31
N ALA A 32 8.35 -44.98 7.80
CA ALA A 32 8.05 -43.85 6.95
C ALA A 32 9.17 -42.81 7.16
N LEU A 33 10.11 -42.81 6.22
CA LEU A 33 10.95 -41.65 5.98
C LEU A 33 10.02 -40.45 5.78
N VAL A 34 9.88 -39.63 6.79
CA VAL A 34 9.28 -38.30 6.63
C VAL A 34 10.22 -37.54 5.71
N ALA A 35 9.95 -37.66 4.42
CA ALA A 35 10.40 -36.66 3.48
C ALA A 35 9.73 -35.37 3.94
N MET A 36 10.40 -34.65 4.84
CA MET A 36 10.12 -33.26 5.07
C MET A 36 10.34 -32.58 3.72
N THR A 37 9.28 -32.43 2.98
CA THR A 37 9.23 -31.56 1.84
C THR A 37 9.50 -30.15 2.37
N LEU A 38 10.76 -29.75 2.28
CA LEU A 38 11.21 -28.36 2.39
C LEU A 38 10.68 -27.54 1.18
N ALA A 39 9.49 -27.87 0.73
CA ALA A 39 8.86 -27.18 -0.40
C ALA A 39 8.23 -25.83 -0.01
N GLY A 40 8.23 -25.49 1.29
CA GLY A 40 7.59 -24.26 1.76
C GLY A 40 8.49 -23.03 1.81
N SER A 41 9.82 -23.20 1.77
CA SER A 41 10.74 -22.09 2.03
C SER A 41 11.43 -21.50 0.80
N VAL A 42 11.32 -22.13 -0.37
CA VAL A 42 12.00 -21.65 -1.58
C VAL A 42 11.16 -20.64 -2.37
N ALA A 43 9.83 -20.63 -2.17
CA ALA A 43 8.96 -19.70 -2.87
C ALA A 43 9.03 -18.26 -2.32
N ALA A 44 9.51 -18.08 -1.08
CA ALA A 44 9.61 -16.75 -0.49
C ALA A 44 10.87 -15.98 -0.90
N VAL A 45 11.91 -16.67 -1.41
CA VAL A 45 13.19 -16.03 -1.77
C VAL A 45 13.25 -15.62 -3.24
N SER A 46 12.40 -16.18 -4.08
CA SER A 46 12.39 -15.88 -5.51
C SER A 46 11.67 -14.57 -5.90
N GLY A 47 11.05 -13.88 -4.95
CA GLY A 47 10.36 -12.62 -5.22
C GLY A 47 11.21 -11.36 -5.06
N GLU A 48 12.35 -11.42 -4.37
CA GLU A 48 13.14 -10.21 -4.08
C GLU A 48 14.06 -9.73 -5.19
N PRO A 49 14.75 -10.58 -5.99
CA PRO A 49 15.59 -10.03 -7.03
C PRO A 49 14.83 -9.34 -8.17
N GLN A 50 13.55 -9.65 -8.37
CA GLN A 50 12.74 -8.96 -9.39
C GLN A 50 12.33 -7.54 -8.97
N ARG A 51 12.32 -7.22 -7.69
CA ARG A 51 12.04 -5.86 -7.21
C ARG A 51 13.20 -4.89 -7.48
N LEU A 52 14.42 -5.38 -7.60
CA LEU A 52 15.61 -4.56 -7.85
C LEU A 52 15.72 -4.08 -9.30
N TYR A 53 15.11 -4.79 -10.25
CA TYR A 53 15.21 -4.49 -11.68
C TYR A 53 13.86 -4.18 -12.35
N GLY A 54 12.76 -4.26 -11.61
CA GLY A 54 11.42 -4.01 -12.13
C GLY A 54 10.99 -2.54 -12.02
N THR A 55 9.91 -2.24 -12.69
CA THR A 55 9.18 -0.97 -12.53
C THR A 55 8.77 -0.80 -11.07
N GLN A 56 9.04 0.38 -10.50
CA GLN A 56 8.72 0.70 -9.11
C GLN A 56 7.70 1.84 -9.06
N GLY A 57 6.78 1.73 -8.12
CA GLY A 57 5.73 2.71 -7.94
C GLY A 57 4.54 2.51 -8.88
N GLN A 58 3.56 3.38 -8.76
CA GLN A 58 2.37 3.42 -9.61
C GLN A 58 2.55 4.52 -10.63
N ASP A 59 2.34 4.21 -11.92
CA ASP A 59 2.34 5.24 -12.96
C ASP A 59 1.18 6.21 -12.76
N PHE A 60 1.42 7.46 -13.04
CA PHE A 60 0.42 8.51 -12.97
C PHE A 60 0.47 9.38 -14.21
N ASP A 61 -0.71 9.89 -14.57
CA ASP A 61 -0.89 10.74 -15.73
C ASP A 61 -0.45 12.18 -15.42
N GLU A 62 0.40 12.72 -16.27
CA GLU A 62 0.87 14.11 -16.17
C GLU A 62 -0.26 15.14 -16.30
N GLN A 63 -1.31 14.79 -17.08
CA GLN A 63 -2.48 15.65 -17.19
C GLN A 63 -3.19 15.83 -15.86
N ARG A 64 -3.20 14.81 -15.01
CA ARG A 64 -3.77 14.89 -13.66
C ARG A 64 -2.98 15.82 -12.74
N VAL A 65 -1.64 15.87 -12.92
CA VAL A 65 -0.79 16.79 -12.16
C VAL A 65 -1.20 18.23 -12.42
N SER A 66 -1.51 18.57 -13.66
CA SER A 66 -1.94 19.93 -14.05
C SER A 66 -3.28 20.36 -13.44
N LEU A 67 -4.09 19.41 -12.98
CA LEU A 67 -5.35 19.70 -12.30
C LEU A 67 -5.14 20.19 -10.87
N ILE A 68 -3.99 19.88 -10.25
CA ILE A 68 -3.69 20.29 -8.86
C ILE A 68 -3.37 21.78 -8.83
N ARG A 69 -4.15 22.53 -8.08
CA ARG A 69 -3.99 23.99 -7.96
C ARG A 69 -3.61 24.39 -6.55
N SER A 70 -2.49 25.13 -6.43
CA SER A 70 -2.04 25.71 -5.15
C SER A 70 -3.08 26.70 -4.61
N GLY A 71 -3.26 26.71 -3.28
CA GLY A 71 -4.21 27.55 -2.58
C GLY A 71 -5.68 27.09 -2.66
N VAL A 72 -6.02 26.15 -3.55
CA VAL A 72 -7.39 25.69 -3.80
C VAL A 72 -7.63 24.30 -3.24
N HIS A 73 -6.84 23.32 -3.69
CA HIS A 73 -7.08 21.92 -3.38
C HIS A 73 -6.61 21.55 -1.98
N THR A 74 -7.40 20.67 -1.35
CA THR A 74 -7.10 20.05 -0.05
C THR A 74 -6.38 18.70 -0.26
N PRO A 75 -5.80 18.10 0.79
CA PRO A 75 -5.25 16.74 0.71
C PRO A 75 -6.26 15.70 0.19
N ALA A 76 -7.55 15.83 0.56
CA ALA A 76 -8.60 14.94 0.07
C ALA A 76 -8.80 15.06 -1.45
N ASP A 77 -8.75 16.27 -1.98
CA ASP A 77 -8.86 16.51 -3.42
C ASP A 77 -7.68 15.92 -4.18
N VAL A 78 -6.46 16.04 -3.63
CA VAL A 78 -5.26 15.45 -4.23
C VAL A 78 -5.34 13.93 -4.24
N VAL A 79 -5.86 13.28 -3.17
CA VAL A 79 -6.11 11.83 -3.18
C VAL A 79 -7.13 11.44 -4.24
N ASN A 80 -8.18 12.22 -4.44
CA ASN A 80 -9.18 11.95 -5.47
C ASN A 80 -8.61 12.07 -6.89
N ILE A 81 -7.67 13.00 -7.11
CA ILE A 81 -7.04 13.23 -8.43
C ILE A 81 -5.93 12.20 -8.70
N MET A 82 -5.01 12.00 -7.74
CA MET A 82 -3.77 11.24 -7.92
C MET A 82 -3.80 9.85 -7.28
N GLY A 83 -4.71 9.60 -6.35
CA GLY A 83 -4.69 8.43 -5.49
C GLY A 83 -3.84 8.66 -4.23
N ASN A 84 -3.58 7.57 -3.48
CA ASN A 84 -2.78 7.64 -2.27
C ASN A 84 -1.29 7.88 -2.59
N PRO A 85 -0.61 8.78 -1.88
CA PRO A 85 0.82 8.98 -2.04
C PRO A 85 1.61 7.78 -1.50
N GLN A 86 2.79 7.56 -2.06
CA GLN A 86 3.70 6.52 -1.58
C GLN A 86 4.39 6.92 -0.27
N THR A 87 4.67 8.20 -0.12
CA THR A 87 5.34 8.73 1.08
C THR A 87 4.66 10.00 1.54
N LYS A 88 4.49 10.13 2.85
CA LYS A 88 4.03 11.34 3.52
C LYS A 88 5.06 11.73 4.57
N VAL A 89 5.51 12.96 4.53
CA VAL A 89 6.50 13.50 5.48
C VAL A 89 5.93 14.77 6.09
N PHE A 90 6.01 14.87 7.42
CA PHE A 90 5.67 16.09 8.14
C PHE A 90 6.95 16.87 8.40
N THR A 91 6.98 18.10 7.94
CA THR A 91 8.09 19.03 8.11
C THR A 91 7.63 20.25 8.89
N ASN A 92 8.58 21.08 9.32
CA ASN A 92 8.28 22.37 9.92
C ASN A 92 7.57 23.36 8.95
N LEU A 93 7.59 23.06 7.65
CA LEU A 93 6.95 23.86 6.59
C LEU A 93 5.56 23.32 6.19
N GLY A 94 5.12 22.19 6.78
CA GLY A 94 3.86 21.54 6.48
C GLY A 94 4.02 20.08 6.15
N GLU A 95 2.97 19.49 5.62
CA GLU A 95 2.94 18.10 5.15
C GLU A 95 3.40 18.03 3.70
N GLU A 96 4.27 17.08 3.37
CA GLU A 96 4.79 16.84 2.02
C GLU A 96 4.49 15.42 1.59
N TRP A 97 3.88 15.27 0.42
CA TRP A 97 3.52 14.01 -0.20
C TRP A 97 4.34 13.76 -1.43
N SER A 98 4.84 12.52 -1.58
CA SER A 98 5.62 12.10 -2.74
C SER A 98 4.97 10.94 -3.48
N TYR A 99 4.92 11.10 -4.79
CA TYR A 99 4.52 10.09 -5.77
C TYR A 99 5.72 9.84 -6.66
N ARG A 100 6.16 8.59 -6.75
CA ARG A 100 7.31 8.20 -7.57
C ARG A 100 6.94 7.05 -8.49
N TYR A 101 7.31 7.16 -9.75
CA TYR A 101 7.24 6.09 -10.71
C TYR A 101 8.60 5.95 -11.40
N TYR A 102 9.16 4.75 -11.34
CA TYR A 102 10.49 4.45 -11.86
C TYR A 102 10.44 3.26 -12.78
N VAL A 103 10.99 3.40 -13.98
CA VAL A 103 11.22 2.35 -14.96
C VAL A 103 12.71 2.26 -15.20
N PRO A 104 13.35 1.11 -14.94
CA PRO A 104 14.77 0.97 -15.15
C PRO A 104 15.13 0.99 -16.63
N ASN A 105 16.30 1.50 -16.93
CA ASN A 105 16.88 1.40 -18.28
C ASN A 105 17.28 -0.07 -18.55
N THR A 106 16.92 -0.59 -19.70
CA THR A 106 17.26 -1.94 -20.15
C THR A 106 17.76 -1.90 -21.59
N MET A 107 18.33 -3.00 -22.09
CA MET A 107 18.83 -3.08 -23.47
C MET A 107 17.74 -2.85 -24.53
N VAL A 108 16.47 -3.07 -24.19
CA VAL A 108 15.34 -2.96 -25.13
C VAL A 108 14.40 -1.79 -24.83
N ARG A 109 14.60 -1.10 -23.72
CA ARG A 109 13.72 -0.01 -23.28
C ARG A 109 14.50 1.06 -22.53
N SER A 110 14.34 2.30 -22.94
CA SER A 110 14.84 3.45 -22.20
C SER A 110 14.10 3.58 -20.87
N GLY A 111 14.85 3.83 -19.81
CA GLY A 111 14.32 4.06 -18.48
C GLY A 111 13.72 5.45 -18.34
N MET A 112 12.85 5.61 -17.34
CA MET A 112 12.31 6.90 -16.96
C MET A 112 12.01 6.94 -15.46
N GLU A 113 12.07 8.13 -14.90
CA GLU A 113 11.64 8.42 -13.54
C GLU A 113 10.72 9.63 -13.53
N LYS A 114 9.55 9.45 -12.93
CA LYS A 114 8.58 10.52 -12.66
C LYS A 114 8.51 10.73 -11.16
N ILE A 115 8.69 11.96 -10.71
CA ILE A 115 8.54 12.33 -9.31
C ILE A 115 7.58 13.50 -9.22
N LEU A 116 6.53 13.35 -8.42
CA LEU A 116 5.62 14.42 -8.07
C LEU A 116 5.71 14.64 -6.56
N THR A 117 6.00 15.86 -6.16
CA THR A 117 5.98 16.29 -4.76
C THR A 117 4.91 17.35 -4.58
N VAL A 118 3.99 17.11 -3.64
CA VAL A 118 2.93 18.05 -3.28
C VAL A 118 3.12 18.45 -1.83
N ARG A 119 3.29 19.73 -1.58
CA ARG A 119 3.40 20.30 -0.23
C ARG A 119 2.09 20.95 0.17
N PHE A 120 1.68 20.70 1.41
CA PHE A 120 0.49 21.28 2.01
C PHE A 120 0.88 22.22 3.15
N ARG A 121 0.21 23.35 3.22
CA ARG A 121 0.27 24.29 4.33
C ARG A 121 -1.14 24.70 4.71
N GLU A 122 -1.45 24.69 6.00
CA GLU A 122 -2.78 25.06 6.52
C GLU A 122 -3.94 24.28 5.86
N GLY A 123 -3.69 22.99 5.54
CA GLY A 123 -4.69 22.11 4.94
C GLY A 123 -4.97 22.34 3.45
N LYS A 124 -4.15 23.12 2.75
CA LYS A 124 -4.25 23.37 1.31
C LYS A 124 -2.92 23.09 0.62
N VAL A 125 -2.98 22.78 -0.67
CA VAL A 125 -1.79 22.67 -1.52
C VAL A 125 -1.07 24.02 -1.55
N ASP A 126 0.20 24.05 -1.13
CA ASP A 126 1.08 25.21 -1.15
C ASP A 126 1.95 25.20 -2.41
N ASP A 127 2.62 24.07 -2.66
CA ASP A 127 3.57 23.90 -3.78
C ASP A 127 3.39 22.55 -4.45
N VAL A 128 3.56 22.50 -5.77
CA VAL A 128 3.52 21.28 -6.59
C VAL A 128 4.74 21.25 -7.48
N ARG A 129 5.56 20.20 -7.33
CA ARG A 129 6.77 20.00 -8.15
C ARG A 129 6.67 18.69 -8.88
N TYR A 130 6.76 18.74 -10.19
CA TYR A 130 6.83 17.58 -11.05
C TYR A 130 8.16 17.54 -11.77
N THR A 131 8.80 16.37 -11.76
CA THR A 131 10.06 16.12 -12.45
C THR A 131 9.93 14.84 -13.26
N LEU A 132 10.31 14.90 -14.54
CA LEU A 132 10.45 13.76 -15.42
C LEU A 132 11.91 13.67 -15.86
N THR A 133 12.54 12.54 -15.59
CA THR A 133 13.94 12.27 -15.96
C THR A 133 13.98 11.04 -16.86
N ALA A 134 14.60 11.16 -18.04
CA ALA A 134 14.99 10.03 -18.88
C ALA A 134 16.31 9.46 -18.35
N LEU A 135 16.42 8.13 -18.29
CA LEU A 135 17.55 7.38 -17.74
C LEU A 135 18.37 6.69 -18.84
#